data_3028ae845e79f9c9614125acb5be6328
#
_entry.id   3028ae845e79f9c9614125acb5be6328
#
_cell.length_a   1.000
_cell.length_b   1.000
_cell.length_c   1.000
_cell.angle_alpha   90.00
_cell.angle_beta   90.00
_cell.angle_gamma   90.00
#
_symmetry.space_group_name_H-M   'P 1'
#
loop_
_entity.id
_entity.type
_entity.pdbx_description
1 polymer ?
#
loop_
_entity_poly.entity_id
_entity_poly.type
_entity_poly.pdbx_seq_one_letter_code
_entity_poly.pdbx_strand_id
1 'polypeptide(L)'
;MNTLIKAIAALAAVISLNVSAFAADDDFSGKTMCVFGDSYVANHLRPYTEAWHSKVAERMGMKYINFGRNGSSIAFDRSKEGFGREMTERYKELPDSIDILLVIAGHNDADWVAKYGGWGKFTKSLDTLCRSLKERYPDTAIGFVTPWNVDRPYFKEVIEEIISTCGRYGIPVLDAAHTSGIDVNNPEFRAKYFQGGGVNDTAHLNAAGHDLLLDYGEKFIRSLVK
;
A
#
# COMPACT_ATOMS: atom_id res chain seq x y z
N MET A 1 -70.94 -15.36 -42.70
CA MET A 1 -69.71 -16.10 -42.44
C MET A 1 -68.62 -15.08 -42.16
N ASN A 2 -68.55 -14.68 -40.97
CA ASN A 2 -67.62 -13.62 -40.54
C ASN A 2 -66.51 -14.21 -39.73
N THR A 3 -65.32 -14.10 -40.26
CA THR A 3 -64.14 -14.52 -39.55
C THR A 3 -63.43 -13.27 -38.92
N LEU A 4 -63.58 -13.13 -37.67
CA LEU A 4 -62.95 -12.05 -36.88
C LEU A 4 -61.45 -12.34 -36.73
N ILE A 5 -60.60 -11.51 -37.32
CA ILE A 5 -59.15 -11.52 -37.07
C ILE A 5 -58.92 -10.68 -35.88
N LYS A 6 -58.52 -11.31 -34.74
CA LYS A 6 -58.02 -10.62 -33.53
C LYS A 6 -56.56 -10.28 -33.74
N ALA A 7 -56.28 -9.00 -33.82
CA ALA A 7 -54.93 -8.49 -33.76
C ALA A 7 -54.41 -8.58 -32.30
N ILE A 8 -53.38 -9.36 -32.07
CA ILE A 8 -52.63 -9.40 -30.79
C ILE A 8 -51.54 -8.34 -30.90
N ALA A 9 -51.74 -7.23 -30.19
CA ALA A 9 -50.68 -6.25 -30.00
C ALA A 9 -49.69 -6.80 -28.96
N ALA A 10 -48.52 -7.21 -29.41
CA ALA A 10 -47.41 -7.55 -28.54
C ALA A 10 -46.81 -6.26 -27.98
N LEU A 11 -47.04 -6.01 -26.70
CA LEU A 11 -46.40 -4.93 -25.95
C LEU A 11 -44.95 -5.38 -25.62
N ALA A 12 -44.00 -4.92 -26.42
CA ALA A 12 -42.59 -5.08 -26.11
C ALA A 12 -42.23 -4.13 -24.96
N ALA A 13 -42.19 -4.64 -23.76
CA ALA A 13 -41.61 -3.93 -22.62
C ALA A 13 -40.10 -3.83 -22.83
N VAL A 14 -39.64 -2.65 -23.24
CA VAL A 14 -38.22 -2.30 -23.23
C VAL A 14 -37.82 -2.16 -21.77
N ILE A 15 -37.21 -3.20 -21.21
CA ILE A 15 -36.52 -3.12 -19.91
C ILE A 15 -35.26 -2.32 -20.18
N SER A 16 -35.32 -1.03 -19.89
CA SER A 16 -34.16 -0.18 -19.81
C SER A 16 -33.39 -0.62 -18.56
N LEU A 17 -32.40 -1.48 -18.72
CA LEU A 17 -31.39 -1.70 -17.73
C LEU A 17 -30.63 -0.39 -17.59
N ASN A 18 -31.03 0.42 -16.61
CA ASN A 18 -30.22 1.51 -16.11
C ASN A 18 -28.99 0.90 -15.43
N VAL A 19 -27.94 0.69 -16.19
CA VAL A 19 -26.59 0.52 -15.63
C VAL A 19 -26.13 1.92 -15.23
N SER A 20 -26.67 2.40 -14.13
CA SER A 20 -26.23 3.63 -13.47
C SER A 20 -25.68 3.26 -12.13
N ALA A 21 -24.43 2.94 -12.10
CA ALA A 21 -23.58 3.08 -10.93
C ALA A 21 -22.13 3.03 -11.38
N PHE A 22 -21.74 3.89 -12.30
CA PHE A 22 -20.37 4.38 -12.18
C PHE A 22 -20.41 5.32 -10.98
N ALA A 23 -19.79 4.87 -9.89
CA ALA A 23 -19.43 5.74 -8.79
C ALA A 23 -18.81 7.01 -9.39
N ALA A 24 -19.14 8.15 -8.80
CA ALA A 24 -18.50 9.42 -9.15
C ALA A 24 -17.00 9.16 -9.32
N ASP A 25 -16.48 9.52 -10.47
CA ASP A 25 -15.06 9.41 -10.76
C ASP A 25 -14.41 10.41 -9.80
N ASP A 26 -13.96 9.89 -8.62
CA ASP A 26 -13.24 10.73 -7.67
C ASP A 26 -12.05 11.29 -8.43
N ASP A 27 -12.07 12.59 -8.71
CA ASP A 27 -11.02 13.23 -9.48
C ASP A 27 -9.73 13.28 -8.64
N PHE A 28 -8.83 12.34 -8.94
CA PHE A 28 -7.50 12.28 -8.36
C PHE A 28 -6.48 13.14 -9.11
N SER A 29 -6.88 13.67 -10.26
CA SER A 29 -6.01 14.47 -11.11
C SER A 29 -5.48 15.70 -10.37
N GLY A 30 -4.15 15.83 -10.37
CA GLY A 30 -3.45 16.92 -9.69
C GLY A 30 -3.31 16.78 -8.17
N LYS A 31 -3.99 15.82 -7.51
CA LYS A 31 -3.74 15.52 -6.08
C LYS A 31 -2.31 15.05 -5.88
N THR A 32 -1.76 15.37 -4.72
CA THR A 32 -0.40 14.97 -4.34
C THR A 32 -0.44 13.72 -3.49
N MET A 33 0.16 12.63 -3.97
CA MET A 33 0.38 11.41 -3.20
C MET A 33 1.84 11.32 -2.78
N CYS A 34 2.09 11.26 -1.48
CA CYS A 34 3.40 10.96 -0.91
C CYS A 34 3.42 9.52 -0.40
N VAL A 35 4.46 8.77 -0.75
CA VAL A 35 4.66 7.42 -0.24
C VAL A 35 5.92 7.40 0.62
N PHE A 36 5.71 7.12 1.91
CA PHE A 36 6.72 7.16 2.95
C PHE A 36 7.07 5.76 3.42
N GLY A 37 8.36 5.43 3.44
CA GLY A 37 8.73 4.09 3.89
C GLY A 37 10.19 3.71 3.71
N ASP A 38 10.38 2.41 3.54
CA ASP A 38 11.68 1.76 3.41
C ASP A 38 12.03 1.44 1.94
N SER A 39 12.70 0.33 1.71
CA SER A 39 13.10 -0.13 0.39
C SER A 39 11.93 -0.58 -0.49
N TYR A 40 10.78 -0.91 0.07
CA TYR A 40 9.55 -1.15 -0.69
C TYR A 40 9.08 0.10 -1.43
N VAL A 41 9.35 1.27 -0.86
CA VAL A 41 9.04 2.58 -1.46
C VAL A 41 10.18 3.06 -2.35
N ALA A 42 11.42 2.97 -1.88
CA ALA A 42 12.61 3.37 -2.65
C ALA A 42 12.86 2.49 -3.88
N ASN A 43 12.25 1.30 -3.92
CA ASN A 43 12.41 0.27 -4.95
C ASN A 43 13.84 -0.30 -5.05
N HIS A 44 14.55 -0.31 -3.94
CA HIS A 44 15.89 -0.86 -3.76
C HIS A 44 16.87 -0.49 -4.89
N LEU A 45 17.27 -1.44 -5.75
CA LEU A 45 18.25 -1.23 -6.84
C LEU A 45 17.60 -0.81 -8.18
N ARG A 46 16.30 -0.57 -8.20
CA ARG A 46 15.55 -0.23 -9.43
C ARG A 46 14.96 1.17 -9.35
N PRO A 47 14.62 1.78 -10.49
CA PRO A 47 13.91 3.06 -10.48
C PRO A 47 12.59 2.97 -9.72
N TYR A 48 12.30 3.93 -8.87
CA TYR A 48 11.02 3.97 -8.12
C TYR A 48 9.81 4.09 -9.06
N THR A 49 10.00 4.55 -10.29
CA THR A 49 8.96 4.62 -11.33
C THR A 49 8.44 3.25 -11.75
N GLU A 50 9.16 2.18 -11.46
CA GLU A 50 8.71 0.81 -11.68
C GLU A 50 7.84 0.28 -10.53
N ALA A 51 7.84 0.95 -9.38
CA ALA A 51 7.06 0.52 -8.21
C ALA A 51 5.56 0.73 -8.43
N TRP A 52 4.74 -0.20 -7.93
CA TRP A 52 3.29 -0.20 -8.13
C TRP A 52 2.63 1.12 -7.72
N HIS A 53 3.02 1.68 -6.59
CA HIS A 53 2.44 2.92 -6.08
C HIS A 53 2.77 4.14 -6.96
N SER A 54 3.95 4.17 -7.59
CA SER A 54 4.29 5.22 -8.56
C SER A 54 3.48 5.07 -9.85
N LYS A 55 3.35 3.85 -10.36
CA LYS A 55 2.52 3.56 -11.55
C LYS A 55 1.04 3.85 -11.32
N VAL A 56 0.53 3.56 -10.12
CA VAL A 56 -0.86 3.89 -9.76
C VAL A 56 -1.06 5.40 -9.70
N ALA A 57 -0.11 6.15 -9.11
CA ALA A 57 -0.18 7.61 -9.12
C ALA A 57 -0.20 8.19 -10.54
N GLU A 58 0.65 7.68 -11.43
CA GLU A 58 0.67 8.06 -12.83
C GLU A 58 -0.68 7.74 -13.53
N ARG A 59 -1.20 6.52 -13.35
CA ARG A 59 -2.49 6.09 -13.91
C ARG A 59 -3.65 6.98 -13.47
N MET A 60 -3.61 7.46 -12.21
CA MET A 60 -4.65 8.31 -11.62
C MET A 60 -4.40 9.82 -11.83
N GLY A 61 -3.36 10.21 -12.57
CA GLY A 61 -3.04 11.62 -12.83
C GLY A 61 -2.55 12.41 -11.61
N MET A 62 -2.06 11.71 -10.57
CA MET A 62 -1.58 12.33 -9.33
C MET A 62 -0.13 12.82 -9.45
N LYS A 63 0.20 13.85 -8.69
CA LYS A 63 1.60 14.20 -8.41
C LYS A 63 2.17 13.19 -7.41
N TYR A 64 3.29 12.57 -7.76
CA TYR A 64 3.90 11.53 -6.95
C TYR A 64 5.17 12.02 -6.23
N ILE A 65 5.25 11.76 -4.93
CA ILE A 65 6.43 12.03 -4.09
C ILE A 65 6.91 10.71 -3.48
N ASN A 66 8.13 10.29 -3.84
CA ASN A 66 8.79 9.15 -3.22
C ASN A 66 9.58 9.60 -1.99
N PHE A 67 9.18 9.16 -0.82
CA PHE A 67 9.89 9.40 0.44
C PHE A 67 10.41 8.09 1.06
N GLY A 68 10.78 7.14 0.19
CA GLY A 68 11.39 5.87 0.55
C GLY A 68 12.87 6.00 0.86
N ARG A 69 13.36 5.15 1.76
CA ARG A 69 14.78 5.02 2.05
C ARG A 69 15.13 3.56 2.33
N ASN A 70 16.05 3.01 1.54
CA ASN A 70 16.49 1.62 1.72
C ASN A 70 16.93 1.36 3.16
N GLY A 71 16.50 0.22 3.71
CA GLY A 71 16.85 -0.20 5.05
C GLY A 71 16.24 0.61 6.20
N SER A 72 15.37 1.60 5.91
CA SER A 72 14.71 2.38 6.96
C SER A 72 13.80 1.52 7.82
N SER A 73 13.71 1.83 9.11
CA SER A 73 12.88 1.17 10.10
C SER A 73 11.93 2.19 10.76
N ILE A 74 10.80 1.74 11.23
CA ILE A 74 9.88 2.58 12.01
C ILE A 74 10.54 3.00 13.31
N ALA A 75 11.20 2.05 13.99
CA ALA A 75 11.62 2.20 15.39
C ALA A 75 13.13 2.37 15.60
N PHE A 76 13.94 1.95 14.66
CA PHE A 76 15.37 1.81 14.90
C PHE A 76 16.19 2.76 14.04
N ASP A 77 17.02 3.59 14.71
CA ASP A 77 18.03 4.41 14.00
C ASP A 77 19.11 3.51 13.42
N ARG A 78 19.21 3.54 12.09
CA ARG A 78 20.16 2.77 11.31
C ARG A 78 21.19 3.66 10.59
N SER A 79 21.38 4.87 11.09
CA SER A 79 22.32 5.85 10.51
C SER A 79 23.75 5.33 10.46
N LYS A 80 24.17 4.57 11.49
CA LYS A 80 25.49 3.95 11.55
C LYS A 80 25.72 2.87 10.48
N GLU A 81 24.62 2.29 9.97
CA GLU A 81 24.63 1.30 8.88
C GLU A 81 24.43 1.97 7.51
N GLY A 82 24.29 3.30 7.45
CA GLY A 82 24.04 4.05 6.23
C GLY A 82 22.56 4.13 5.81
N PHE A 83 21.63 3.53 6.58
CA PHE A 83 20.19 3.48 6.26
C PHE A 83 19.38 4.65 6.86
N GLY A 84 19.99 5.47 7.71
CA GLY A 84 19.42 6.70 8.24
C GLY A 84 18.60 6.51 9.50
N ARG A 85 18.04 7.65 9.95
CA ARG A 85 17.23 7.72 11.17
C ARG A 85 15.93 6.93 11.00
N GLU A 86 15.32 6.58 12.12
CA GLU A 86 14.01 5.95 12.22
C GLU A 86 12.88 6.81 11.61
N MET A 87 11.80 6.18 11.22
CA MET A 87 10.68 6.88 10.60
C MET A 87 9.95 7.81 11.57
N THR A 88 10.02 7.55 12.89
CA THR A 88 9.53 8.47 13.93
C THR A 88 10.28 9.81 14.02
N GLU A 89 11.43 9.93 13.36
CA GLU A 89 12.13 11.19 13.16
C GLU A 89 11.96 11.71 11.73
N ARG A 90 12.05 10.83 10.73
CA ARG A 90 11.97 11.19 9.32
C ARG A 90 10.61 11.76 8.88
N TYR A 91 9.50 11.42 9.55
CA TYR A 91 8.19 11.97 9.20
C TYR A 91 8.14 13.50 9.28
N LYS A 92 9.02 14.11 10.08
CA LYS A 92 9.13 15.57 10.22
C LYS A 92 9.65 16.27 8.96
N GLU A 93 10.27 15.50 8.07
CA GLU A 93 10.85 15.97 6.80
C GLU A 93 9.86 15.83 5.62
N LEU A 94 8.71 15.21 5.84
CA LEU A 94 7.67 15.09 4.83
C LEU A 94 7.15 16.47 4.42
N PRO A 95 6.68 16.65 3.17
CA PRO A 95 6.06 17.91 2.72
C PRO A 95 4.90 18.33 3.62
N ASP A 96 4.70 19.65 3.75
CA ASP A 96 3.63 20.18 4.61
C ASP A 96 2.23 19.96 4.02
N SER A 97 2.10 19.85 2.70
CA SER A 97 0.83 19.63 2.02
C SER A 97 0.86 18.33 1.21
N ILE A 98 0.01 17.38 1.58
CA ILE A 98 -0.14 16.06 0.98
C ILE A 98 -1.63 15.72 0.99
N ASP A 99 -2.21 15.33 -0.15
CA ASP A 99 -3.61 14.88 -0.21
C ASP A 99 -3.75 13.42 0.23
N ILE A 100 -2.79 12.57 -0.14
CA ILE A 100 -2.76 11.15 0.17
C ILE A 100 -1.37 10.78 0.68
N LEU A 101 -1.30 10.17 1.86
CA LEU A 101 -0.07 9.64 2.44
C LEU A 101 -0.18 8.12 2.59
N LEU A 102 0.66 7.38 1.86
CA LEU A 102 0.83 5.96 2.08
C LEU A 102 2.09 5.69 2.91
N VAL A 103 1.97 4.87 3.94
CA VAL A 103 3.12 4.38 4.71
C VAL A 103 3.33 2.92 4.37
N ILE A 104 4.53 2.54 3.94
CA ILE A 104 4.90 1.16 3.62
C ILE A 104 6.16 0.82 4.39
N ALA A 105 6.06 0.04 5.46
CA ALA A 105 7.18 -0.26 6.34
C ALA A 105 6.90 -1.48 7.24
N GLY A 106 7.92 -1.90 8.00
CA GLY A 106 7.82 -2.98 8.97
C GLY A 106 8.75 -4.16 8.70
N HIS A 107 9.17 -4.37 7.44
CA HIS A 107 10.09 -5.45 7.08
C HIS A 107 11.40 -5.37 7.89
N ASN A 108 12.03 -4.20 7.88
CA ASN A 108 13.29 -3.99 8.59
C ASN A 108 13.11 -4.00 10.11
N ASP A 109 11.91 -3.68 10.61
CA ASP A 109 11.60 -3.78 12.03
C ASP A 109 11.51 -5.25 12.46
N ALA A 110 10.86 -6.12 11.67
CA ALA A 110 10.79 -7.55 11.94
C ALA A 110 12.19 -8.17 11.98
N ASP A 111 13.03 -7.92 10.98
CA ASP A 111 14.40 -8.40 10.93
C ASP A 111 15.24 -7.88 12.10
N TRP A 112 15.07 -6.61 12.49
CA TRP A 112 15.80 -6.02 13.61
C TRP A 112 15.41 -6.67 14.93
N VAL A 113 14.10 -6.80 15.18
CA VAL A 113 13.59 -7.41 16.41
C VAL A 113 14.02 -8.87 16.52
N ALA A 114 13.98 -9.61 15.42
CA ALA A 114 14.46 -10.99 15.38
C ALA A 114 15.94 -11.12 15.75
N LYS A 115 16.76 -10.16 15.34
CA LYS A 115 18.21 -10.22 15.53
C LYS A 115 18.68 -9.60 16.85
N TYR A 116 18.06 -8.50 17.26
CA TYR A 116 18.55 -7.66 18.35
C TYR A 116 17.52 -7.43 19.47
N GLY A 117 16.30 -7.92 19.31
CA GLY A 117 15.20 -7.64 20.22
C GLY A 117 14.63 -6.24 20.05
N GLY A 118 13.94 -5.75 21.08
CA GLY A 118 13.38 -4.40 21.09
C GLY A 118 11.91 -4.32 20.65
N TRP A 119 11.13 -5.38 20.81
CA TRP A 119 9.70 -5.43 20.52
C TRP A 119 8.94 -4.24 21.13
N GLY A 120 9.13 -3.97 22.41
CA GLY A 120 8.47 -2.84 23.10
C GLY A 120 8.86 -1.47 22.53
N LYS A 121 10.08 -1.33 21.96
CA LYS A 121 10.47 -0.11 21.25
C LYS A 121 9.74 -0.01 19.93
N PHE A 122 9.61 -1.11 19.18
CA PHE A 122 8.86 -1.14 17.92
C PHE A 122 7.40 -0.75 18.14
N THR A 123 6.69 -1.39 19.06
CA THR A 123 5.26 -1.12 19.32
C THR A 123 5.03 0.33 19.75
N LYS A 124 5.88 0.88 20.64
CA LYS A 124 5.80 2.28 21.05
C LYS A 124 6.11 3.24 19.91
N SER A 125 7.07 2.93 19.05
CA SER A 125 7.44 3.78 17.92
C SER A 125 6.36 3.77 16.85
N LEU A 126 5.74 2.63 16.57
CA LEU A 126 4.61 2.53 15.65
C LEU A 126 3.41 3.35 16.14
N ASP A 127 3.07 3.25 17.42
CA ASP A 127 2.03 4.06 18.05
C ASP A 127 2.33 5.56 17.93
N THR A 128 3.57 5.96 18.24
CA THR A 128 4.03 7.34 18.10
C THR A 128 3.94 7.82 16.65
N LEU A 129 4.36 7.01 15.68
CA LEU A 129 4.30 7.37 14.26
C LEU A 129 2.85 7.60 13.81
N CYS A 130 1.95 6.64 14.09
CA CYS A 130 0.54 6.75 13.71
C CYS A 130 -0.11 8.02 14.29
N ARG A 131 0.08 8.26 15.59
CA ARG A 131 -0.41 9.46 16.26
C ARG A 131 0.15 10.74 15.63
N SER A 132 1.47 10.81 15.46
CA SER A 132 2.13 12.01 14.93
C SER A 132 1.73 12.31 13.48
N LEU A 133 1.51 11.28 12.65
CA LEU A 133 1.02 11.48 11.29
C LEU A 133 -0.42 12.02 11.29
N LYS A 134 -1.29 11.51 12.14
CA LYS A 134 -2.68 12.03 12.29
C LYS A 134 -2.70 13.45 12.81
N GLU A 135 -1.82 13.82 13.75
CA GLU A 135 -1.70 15.18 14.28
C GLU A 135 -1.17 16.15 13.23
N ARG A 136 -0.15 15.74 12.45
CA ARG A 136 0.47 16.59 11.42
C ARG A 136 -0.42 16.77 10.19
N TYR A 137 -1.21 15.76 9.84
CA TYR A 137 -1.99 15.70 8.61
C TYR A 137 -3.46 15.38 8.89
N PRO A 138 -4.18 16.25 9.60
CA PRO A 138 -5.56 15.98 10.02
C PRO A 138 -6.53 15.77 8.84
N ASP A 139 -6.28 16.45 7.71
CA ASP A 139 -7.14 16.43 6.53
C ASP A 139 -6.61 15.52 5.40
N THR A 140 -5.44 14.89 5.59
CA THR A 140 -4.84 14.00 4.61
C THR A 140 -5.44 12.59 4.70
N ALA A 141 -5.73 11.99 3.56
CA ALA A 141 -6.08 10.58 3.49
C ALA A 141 -4.85 9.72 3.75
N ILE A 142 -4.76 9.12 4.95
CA ILE A 142 -3.61 8.31 5.36
C ILE A 142 -3.97 6.82 5.24
N GLY A 143 -3.11 6.03 4.58
CA GLY A 143 -3.18 4.58 4.54
C GLY A 143 -1.86 3.93 4.91
N PHE A 144 -1.91 2.73 5.47
CA PHE A 144 -0.73 1.91 5.77
C PHE A 144 -0.74 0.63 4.94
N VAL A 145 0.42 0.15 4.50
CA VAL A 145 0.58 -1.11 3.76
C VAL A 145 1.52 -2.00 4.55
N THR A 146 1.09 -3.23 4.85
CA THR A 146 1.93 -4.20 5.56
C THR A 146 3.09 -4.69 4.69
N PRO A 147 4.23 -5.14 5.29
CA PRO A 147 5.21 -5.92 4.55
C PRO A 147 4.64 -7.28 4.15
N TRP A 148 5.37 -8.04 3.33
CA TRP A 148 5.02 -9.43 3.01
C TRP A 148 5.15 -10.31 4.26
N ASN A 149 4.32 -11.35 4.36
CA ASN A 149 4.42 -12.34 5.43
C ASN A 149 5.54 -13.35 5.11
N VAL A 150 6.75 -12.95 5.36
CA VAL A 150 7.93 -13.82 5.18
C VAL A 150 7.96 -14.85 6.31
N ASP A 151 8.25 -16.13 5.98
CA ASP A 151 8.39 -17.21 6.97
C ASP A 151 9.72 -17.06 7.75
N ARG A 152 9.77 -16.03 8.59
CA ARG A 152 10.86 -15.69 9.50
C ARG A 152 10.31 -15.12 10.81
N PRO A 153 11.06 -15.21 11.92
CA PRO A 153 10.62 -14.68 13.22
C PRO A 153 10.17 -13.22 13.15
N TYR A 154 9.13 -12.88 13.88
CA TYR A 154 8.54 -11.55 14.07
C TYR A 154 7.84 -10.93 12.86
N PHE A 155 7.84 -11.55 11.67
CA PHE A 155 7.11 -10.98 10.53
C PHE A 155 5.60 -10.98 10.78
N LYS A 156 5.07 -12.10 11.27
CA LYS A 156 3.64 -12.21 11.61
C LYS A 156 3.25 -11.21 12.69
N GLU A 157 4.01 -11.16 13.78
CA GLU A 157 3.74 -10.28 14.93
C GLU A 157 3.81 -8.80 14.54
N VAL A 158 4.78 -8.40 13.69
CA VAL A 158 4.88 -7.02 13.17
C VAL A 158 3.69 -6.67 12.29
N ILE A 159 3.23 -7.57 11.43
CA ILE A 159 2.04 -7.35 10.59
C ILE A 159 0.79 -7.17 11.46
N GLU A 160 0.57 -8.06 12.43
CA GLU A 160 -0.57 -8.00 13.35
C GLU A 160 -0.56 -6.71 14.18
N GLU A 161 0.62 -6.28 14.66
CA GLU A 161 0.75 -5.04 15.43
C GLU A 161 0.49 -3.80 14.55
N ILE A 162 0.94 -3.79 13.30
CA ILE A 162 0.63 -2.71 12.34
C ILE A 162 -0.89 -2.61 12.16
N ILE A 163 -1.57 -3.72 11.88
CA ILE A 163 -3.03 -3.74 11.68
C ILE A 163 -3.74 -3.24 12.94
N SER A 164 -3.36 -3.75 14.10
CA SER A 164 -3.95 -3.39 15.39
C SER A 164 -3.73 -1.90 15.71
N THR A 165 -2.48 -1.43 15.60
CA THR A 165 -2.16 -0.04 15.93
C THR A 165 -2.81 0.94 14.98
N CYS A 166 -2.74 0.72 13.68
CA CYS A 166 -3.41 1.56 12.68
C CYS A 166 -4.92 1.63 12.93
N GLY A 167 -5.55 0.51 13.29
CA GLY A 167 -6.97 0.45 13.64
C GLY A 167 -7.34 1.36 14.81
N ARG A 168 -6.48 1.48 15.85
CA ARG A 168 -6.70 2.40 16.98
C ARG A 168 -6.72 3.88 16.56
N TYR A 169 -6.01 4.24 15.49
CA TYR A 169 -5.94 5.60 14.96
C TYR A 169 -6.87 5.85 13.76
N GLY A 170 -7.71 4.86 13.40
CA GLY A 170 -8.58 4.96 12.22
C GLY A 170 -7.81 5.10 10.91
N ILE A 171 -6.59 4.54 10.83
CA ILE A 171 -5.80 4.49 9.60
C ILE A 171 -6.12 3.17 8.89
N PRO A 172 -6.73 3.22 7.68
CA PRO A 172 -6.95 2.02 6.88
C PRO A 172 -5.64 1.31 6.55
N VAL A 173 -5.68 -0.04 6.59
CA VAL A 173 -4.52 -0.87 6.26
C VAL A 173 -4.79 -1.70 5.01
N LEU A 174 -3.89 -1.62 4.03
CA LEU A 174 -3.79 -2.59 2.96
C LEU A 174 -2.99 -3.79 3.49
N ASP A 175 -3.70 -4.85 3.84
CA ASP A 175 -3.07 -6.09 4.33
C ASP A 175 -2.43 -6.87 3.18
N ALA A 176 -1.30 -6.35 2.70
CA ALA A 176 -0.57 -6.95 1.59
C ALA A 176 0.02 -8.33 1.95
N ALA A 177 0.24 -8.56 3.23
CA ALA A 177 0.73 -9.85 3.73
C ALA A 177 -0.19 -11.03 3.40
N HIS A 178 -1.52 -10.81 3.47
CA HIS A 178 -2.51 -11.87 3.36
C HIS A 178 -3.42 -11.77 2.13
N THR A 179 -3.53 -10.59 1.52
CA THR A 179 -4.55 -10.37 0.48
C THR A 179 -3.99 -9.89 -0.86
N SER A 180 -2.67 -9.64 -0.97
CA SER A 180 -2.05 -9.16 -2.22
C SER A 180 -1.84 -10.24 -3.29
N GLY A 181 -1.84 -11.51 -2.90
CA GLY A 181 -1.43 -12.60 -3.79
C GLY A 181 0.09 -12.74 -3.97
N ILE A 182 0.89 -11.95 -3.25
CA ILE A 182 2.36 -12.09 -3.25
C ILE A 182 2.77 -13.26 -2.37
N ASP A 183 3.16 -14.35 -3.02
CA ASP A 183 3.63 -15.57 -2.33
C ASP A 183 5.16 -15.54 -2.16
N VAL A 184 5.60 -14.79 -1.16
CA VAL A 184 7.02 -14.59 -0.87
C VAL A 184 7.73 -15.89 -0.43
N ASN A 185 7.01 -16.87 0.08
CA ASN A 185 7.58 -18.12 0.56
C ASN A 185 7.72 -19.19 -0.54
N ASN A 186 7.09 -18.98 -1.70
CA ASN A 186 7.20 -19.86 -2.86
C ASN A 186 8.42 -19.49 -3.72
N PRO A 187 9.42 -20.39 -3.87
CA PRO A 187 10.62 -20.13 -4.68
C PRO A 187 10.33 -19.85 -6.15
N GLU A 188 9.36 -20.54 -6.75
CA GLU A 188 8.98 -20.34 -8.17
C GLU A 188 8.33 -18.99 -8.38
N PHE A 189 7.48 -18.56 -7.44
CA PHE A 189 6.90 -17.23 -7.45
C PHE A 189 7.99 -16.15 -7.34
N ARG A 190 8.95 -16.31 -6.40
CA ARG A 190 10.06 -15.37 -6.28
C ARG A 190 10.94 -15.33 -7.53
N ALA A 191 11.26 -16.48 -8.11
CA ALA A 191 12.06 -16.54 -9.34
C ALA A 191 11.47 -15.68 -10.47
N LYS A 192 10.16 -15.55 -10.53
CA LYS A 192 9.43 -14.79 -11.56
C LYS A 192 9.24 -13.33 -11.21
N TYR A 193 8.94 -12.99 -9.94
CA TYR A 193 8.40 -11.72 -9.53
C TYR A 193 9.28 -10.90 -8.59
N PHE A 194 10.41 -11.45 -8.13
CA PHE A 194 11.34 -10.74 -7.25
C PHE A 194 12.62 -10.35 -7.96
N GLN A 195 13.32 -9.34 -7.42
CA GLN A 195 14.61 -8.91 -7.94
C GLN A 195 15.63 -10.03 -7.78
N GLY A 196 16.57 -10.14 -8.75
CA GLY A 196 17.57 -11.20 -8.75
C GLY A 196 17.00 -12.62 -8.75
N GLY A 197 15.73 -12.80 -9.18
CA GLY A 197 15.05 -14.09 -9.14
C GLY A 197 14.73 -14.59 -7.73
N GLY A 198 14.75 -13.69 -6.73
CA GLY A 198 14.39 -13.99 -5.34
C GLY A 198 15.26 -15.01 -4.63
N VAL A 199 16.47 -15.28 -5.12
CA VAL A 199 17.36 -16.31 -4.53
C VAL A 199 17.77 -15.89 -3.11
N ASN A 200 18.16 -14.63 -2.93
CA ASN A 200 18.57 -14.05 -1.65
C ASN A 200 17.70 -12.86 -1.23
N ASP A 201 16.62 -12.60 -1.94
CA ASP A 201 15.76 -11.45 -1.74
C ASP A 201 14.30 -11.89 -1.57
N THR A 202 13.77 -11.66 -0.39
CA THR A 202 12.37 -11.92 -0.02
C THR A 202 11.58 -10.63 0.19
N ALA A 203 12.16 -9.49 -0.17
CA ALA A 203 11.55 -8.17 0.04
C ALA A 203 11.14 -7.50 -1.28
N HIS A 204 12.02 -7.49 -2.29
CA HIS A 204 11.92 -6.55 -3.40
C HIS A 204 11.35 -7.19 -4.66
N LEU A 205 10.21 -6.70 -5.09
CA LEU A 205 9.59 -7.11 -6.36
C LEU A 205 10.39 -6.56 -7.55
N ASN A 206 10.40 -7.30 -8.65
CA ASN A 206 10.78 -6.77 -9.96
C ASN A 206 9.60 -6.06 -10.63
N ALA A 207 9.79 -5.51 -11.84
CA ALA A 207 8.73 -4.77 -12.54
C ALA A 207 7.44 -5.61 -12.72
N ALA A 208 7.56 -6.89 -13.09
CA ALA A 208 6.42 -7.78 -13.25
C ALA A 208 5.70 -8.08 -11.91
N GLY A 209 6.47 -8.18 -10.82
CA GLY A 209 5.88 -8.32 -9.48
C GLY A 209 5.11 -7.08 -9.03
N HIS A 210 5.63 -5.89 -9.34
CA HIS A 210 4.90 -4.65 -9.09
C HIS A 210 3.62 -4.54 -9.92
N ASP A 211 3.60 -5.03 -11.15
CA ASP A 211 2.40 -4.99 -11.99
C ASP A 211 1.24 -5.82 -11.43
N LEU A 212 1.50 -6.86 -10.64
CA LEU A 212 0.47 -7.64 -9.95
C LEU A 212 -0.32 -6.80 -8.93
N LEU A 213 0.26 -5.72 -8.43
CA LEU A 213 -0.32 -4.89 -7.38
C LEU A 213 -1.06 -3.65 -7.89
N LEU A 214 -1.12 -3.41 -9.20
CA LEU A 214 -1.66 -2.16 -9.75
C LEU A 214 -3.15 -1.98 -9.38
N ASP A 215 -4.00 -2.91 -9.75
CA ASP A 215 -5.44 -2.80 -9.50
C ASP A 215 -5.78 -2.94 -8.01
N TYR A 216 -5.02 -3.78 -7.30
CA TYR A 216 -5.13 -3.97 -5.85
C TYR A 216 -4.79 -2.68 -5.08
N GLY A 217 -3.67 -2.04 -5.43
CA GLY A 217 -3.24 -0.79 -4.83
C GLY A 217 -4.13 0.40 -5.20
N GLU A 218 -4.55 0.49 -6.48
CA GLU A 218 -5.47 1.53 -6.93
C GLU A 218 -6.81 1.47 -6.18
N LYS A 219 -7.38 0.29 -6.04
CA LYS A 219 -8.63 0.09 -5.27
C LYS A 219 -8.48 0.57 -3.83
N PHE A 220 -7.36 0.30 -3.19
CA PHE A 220 -7.09 0.77 -1.83
C PHE A 220 -6.99 2.29 -1.78
N ILE A 221 -6.20 2.91 -2.67
CA ILE A 221 -6.03 4.37 -2.71
C ILE A 221 -7.37 5.07 -2.91
N ARG A 222 -8.23 4.57 -3.83
CA ARG A 222 -9.58 5.09 -4.01
C ARG A 222 -10.44 4.98 -2.75
N SER A 223 -10.25 3.95 -1.95
CA SER A 223 -11.00 3.78 -0.71
C SER A 223 -10.60 4.74 0.43
N LEU A 224 -9.44 5.38 0.33
CA LEU A 224 -8.95 6.35 1.32
C LEU A 224 -9.63 7.71 1.19
N VAL A 225 -10.04 8.07 -0.02
CA VAL A 225 -10.66 9.36 -0.35
C VAL A 225 -12.17 9.09 -0.53
N LYS A 226 -12.93 9.39 0.49
CA LYS A 226 -14.40 9.29 0.49
C LYS A 226 -15.01 10.62 0.84
#